data_26adc128b740d33102841b4244aecb0f
#
_entry.id   26adc128b740d33102841b4244aecb0f
#
_cell.length_a   1.000
_cell.length_b   1.000
_cell.length_c   1.000
_cell.angle_alpha   90.00
_cell.angle_beta   90.00
_cell.angle_gamma   90.00
#
_symmetry.space_group_name_H-M   'P 1'
#
loop_
_entity.id
_entity.type
_entity.pdbx_description
1 polymer ?
#
loop_
_entity_poly.entity_id
_entity_poly.type
_entity_poly.pdbx_seq_one_letter_code
_entity_poly.pdbx_strand_id
1 'polypeptide(L)'
;MEKLFYTVGEVAGILGENSSAVRYWSNSFSRYLHPTRNGKGDRRFTKEDVETFKRIHFLLRSQGMTLEGAAKALAADRNAGVDRNVKVLESLRNMREQLAEIRKTL
;
A
#
# COMPACT_ATOMS: atom_id res chain seq x y z
N MET A 1 20.31 -12.88 1.39
CA MET A 1 20.29 -11.67 0.56
C MET A 1 18.87 -11.17 0.37
N GLU A 2 18.65 -9.90 0.59
CA GLU A 2 17.37 -9.31 0.30
C GLU A 2 17.12 -9.28 -1.21
N LYS A 3 15.93 -9.67 -1.59
CA LYS A 3 15.52 -9.63 -2.98
C LYS A 3 15.23 -8.19 -3.38
N LEU A 4 15.86 -7.72 -4.46
CA LEU A 4 15.70 -6.34 -4.92
C LEU A 4 14.44 -6.14 -5.76
N PHE A 5 14.04 -7.15 -6.52
CA PHE A 5 12.91 -7.07 -7.43
C PHE A 5 12.06 -8.31 -7.37
N TYR A 6 10.77 -8.14 -7.64
CA TYR A 6 9.76 -9.20 -7.65
C TYR A 6 9.05 -9.20 -8.99
N THR A 7 8.80 -10.38 -9.53
CA THR A 7 8.02 -10.54 -10.75
C THR A 7 6.52 -10.49 -10.43
N VAL A 8 5.70 -10.33 -11.47
CA VAL A 8 4.22 -10.38 -11.33
C VAL A 8 3.80 -11.70 -10.65
N GLY A 9 4.38 -12.83 -11.08
CA GLY A 9 4.06 -14.13 -10.50
C GLY A 9 4.44 -14.24 -9.02
N GLU A 10 5.57 -13.67 -8.64
CA GLU A 10 6.02 -13.66 -7.25
C GLU A 10 5.11 -12.81 -6.37
N VAL A 11 4.70 -11.63 -6.84
CA VAL A 11 3.74 -10.80 -6.13
C VAL A 11 2.40 -11.53 -5.97
N ALA A 12 1.94 -12.17 -7.04
CA ALA A 12 0.70 -12.97 -7.00
C ALA A 12 0.78 -14.07 -5.93
N GLY A 13 1.91 -14.76 -5.86
CA GLY A 13 2.14 -15.79 -4.83
C GLY A 13 2.12 -15.22 -3.41
N ILE A 14 2.73 -14.06 -3.21
CA ILE A 14 2.75 -13.38 -1.90
C ILE A 14 1.34 -13.01 -1.46
N LEU A 15 0.52 -12.52 -2.38
CA LEU A 15 -0.86 -12.08 -2.10
C LEU A 15 -1.88 -13.21 -2.09
N GLY A 16 -1.52 -14.39 -2.59
CA GLY A 16 -2.49 -15.47 -2.79
C GLY A 16 -3.49 -15.16 -3.89
N GLU A 17 -3.07 -14.41 -4.90
CA GLU A 17 -3.90 -14.00 -6.03
C GLU A 17 -3.30 -14.52 -7.34
N ASN A 18 -4.04 -14.37 -8.44
CA ASN A 18 -3.50 -14.73 -9.75
C ASN A 18 -2.74 -13.56 -10.39
N SER A 19 -1.94 -13.87 -11.40
CA SER A 19 -1.12 -12.87 -12.09
C SER A 19 -1.96 -11.81 -12.79
N SER A 20 -3.14 -12.17 -13.27
CA SER A 20 -4.06 -11.22 -13.93
C SER A 20 -4.52 -10.14 -12.97
N ALA A 21 -4.82 -10.50 -11.72
CA ALA A 21 -5.22 -9.54 -10.69
C ALA A 21 -4.06 -8.56 -10.40
N VAL A 22 -2.83 -9.07 -10.28
CA VAL A 22 -1.65 -8.22 -10.04
C VAL A 22 -1.46 -7.23 -11.18
N ARG A 23 -1.56 -7.68 -12.42
CA ARG A 23 -1.44 -6.79 -13.59
C ARG A 23 -2.54 -5.73 -13.60
N TYR A 24 -3.77 -6.15 -13.33
CA TYR A 24 -4.92 -5.24 -13.26
C TYR A 24 -4.70 -4.16 -12.20
N TRP A 25 -4.30 -4.56 -11.00
CA TRP A 25 -4.04 -3.62 -9.92
C TRP A 25 -2.83 -2.72 -10.19
N SER A 26 -1.80 -3.26 -10.84
CA SER A 26 -0.65 -2.48 -11.26
C SER A 26 -1.05 -1.33 -12.18
N ASN A 27 -1.98 -1.59 -13.11
CA ASN A 27 -2.51 -0.57 -13.99
C ASN A 27 -3.45 0.40 -13.28
N SER A 28 -4.34 -0.14 -12.42
CA SER A 28 -5.33 0.66 -11.70
C SER A 28 -4.71 1.59 -10.66
N PHE A 29 -3.60 1.18 -10.06
CA PHE A 29 -2.91 1.94 -9.01
C PHE A 29 -1.53 2.42 -9.47
N SER A 30 -1.41 2.76 -10.74
CA SER A 30 -0.12 3.20 -11.33
C SER A 30 0.49 4.43 -10.66
N ARG A 31 -0.30 5.23 -9.96
CA ARG A 31 0.18 6.36 -9.18
C ARG A 31 1.03 5.95 -7.98
N TYR A 32 0.76 4.77 -7.42
CA TYR A 32 1.34 4.32 -6.16
C TYR A 32 2.34 3.18 -6.36
N LEU A 33 2.41 2.65 -7.56
CA LEU A 33 3.29 1.54 -7.92
C LEU A 33 4.21 2.02 -9.04
N HIS A 34 5.49 1.76 -8.87
CA HIS A 34 6.51 2.23 -9.82
C HIS A 34 7.32 1.04 -10.35
N PRO A 35 6.67 0.15 -11.14
CA PRO A 35 7.38 -0.99 -11.69
C PRO A 35 8.40 -0.56 -12.71
N THR A 36 9.54 -1.21 -12.70
CA THR A 36 10.50 -1.11 -13.78
C THR A 36 10.22 -2.26 -14.75
N ARG A 37 10.62 -2.12 -16.01
CA ARG A 37 10.51 -3.17 -17.00
C ARG A 37 11.90 -3.63 -17.40
N ASN A 38 12.09 -4.95 -17.53
CA ASN A 38 13.34 -5.49 -18.01
C ASN A 38 13.41 -5.33 -19.54
N GLY A 39 14.50 -5.79 -20.18
CA GLY A 39 14.68 -5.71 -21.61
C GLY A 39 13.64 -6.45 -22.43
N LYS A 40 12.88 -7.37 -21.82
CA LYS A 40 11.78 -8.12 -22.45
C LYS A 40 10.42 -7.47 -22.20
N GLY A 41 10.35 -6.34 -21.50
CA GLY A 41 9.11 -5.67 -21.17
C GLY A 41 8.35 -6.23 -19.98
N ASP A 42 8.91 -7.19 -19.27
CA ASP A 42 8.30 -7.76 -18.07
C ASP A 42 8.39 -6.77 -16.89
N ARG A 43 7.31 -6.69 -16.14
CA ARG A 43 7.24 -5.80 -14.97
C ARG A 43 8.05 -6.36 -13.81
N ARG A 44 8.79 -5.48 -13.17
CA ARG A 44 9.55 -5.79 -11.96
C ARG A 44 9.15 -4.82 -10.86
N PHE A 45 8.84 -5.35 -9.69
CA PHE A 45 8.37 -4.56 -8.56
C PHE A 45 9.42 -4.53 -7.46
N THR A 46 9.55 -3.38 -6.80
CA THR A 46 10.44 -3.23 -5.65
C THR A 46 9.77 -3.78 -4.40
N LYS A 47 10.54 -3.89 -3.32
CA LYS A 47 10.01 -4.27 -2.02
C LYS A 47 8.91 -3.29 -1.56
N GLU A 48 9.09 -2.01 -1.83
CA GLU A 48 8.11 -0.96 -1.51
C GLU A 48 6.82 -1.17 -2.29
N ASP A 49 6.93 -1.54 -3.57
CA ASP A 49 5.77 -1.87 -4.38
C ASP A 49 5.02 -3.08 -3.80
N VAL A 50 5.74 -4.09 -3.32
CA VAL A 50 5.13 -5.27 -2.68
C VAL A 50 4.34 -4.85 -1.45
N GLU A 51 4.86 -3.96 -0.63
CA GLU A 51 4.14 -3.45 0.53
C GLU A 51 2.88 -2.69 0.13
N THR A 52 2.95 -1.90 -0.94
CA THR A 52 1.79 -1.21 -1.52
C THR A 52 0.75 -2.22 -2.01
N PHE A 53 1.18 -3.29 -2.69
CA PHE A 53 0.28 -4.36 -3.12
C PHE A 53 -0.42 -5.05 -1.94
N LYS A 54 0.30 -5.29 -0.86
CA LYS A 54 -0.29 -5.88 0.34
C LYS A 54 -1.38 -4.99 0.91
N ARG A 55 -1.17 -3.70 0.90
CA ARG A 55 -2.16 -2.73 1.34
C ARG A 55 -3.37 -2.68 0.42
N ILE A 56 -3.14 -2.66 -0.89
CA ILE A 56 -4.22 -2.72 -1.89
C ILE A 56 -5.06 -3.99 -1.68
N HIS A 57 -4.40 -5.12 -1.54
CA HIS A 57 -5.05 -6.41 -1.33
C HIS A 57 -5.92 -6.38 -0.07
N PHE A 58 -5.38 -5.86 1.03
CA PHE A 58 -6.11 -5.71 2.29
C PHE A 58 -7.35 -4.84 2.12
N LEU A 59 -7.21 -3.68 1.49
CA LEU A 59 -8.33 -2.74 1.29
C LEU A 59 -9.44 -3.33 0.42
N LEU A 60 -9.07 -4.03 -0.65
CA LEU A 60 -10.04 -4.60 -1.58
C LEU A 60 -10.67 -5.88 -1.06
N ARG A 61 -9.89 -6.78 -0.48
CA ARG A 61 -10.38 -8.11 -0.07
C ARG A 61 -10.86 -8.15 1.38
N SER A 62 -10.12 -7.57 2.30
CA SER A 62 -10.48 -7.62 3.73
C SER A 62 -11.46 -6.52 4.10
N GLN A 63 -11.32 -5.33 3.53
CA GLN A 63 -12.19 -4.19 3.81
C GLN A 63 -13.33 -4.05 2.79
N GLY A 64 -13.30 -4.82 1.70
CA GLY A 64 -14.33 -4.79 0.69
C GLY A 64 -14.48 -3.47 -0.04
N MET A 65 -13.41 -2.67 -0.11
CA MET A 65 -13.45 -1.38 -0.78
C MET A 65 -13.51 -1.52 -2.29
N THR A 66 -14.09 -0.53 -2.95
CA THR A 66 -14.00 -0.38 -4.40
C THR A 66 -12.58 0.08 -4.78
N LEU A 67 -12.23 -0.02 -6.06
CA LEU A 67 -10.95 0.49 -6.56
C LEU A 67 -10.81 1.99 -6.24
N GLU A 68 -11.86 2.75 -6.42
CA GLU A 68 -11.87 4.18 -6.12
C GLU A 68 -11.67 4.45 -4.62
N GLY A 69 -12.35 3.71 -3.76
CA GLY A 69 -12.20 3.83 -2.31
C GLY A 69 -10.80 3.48 -1.85
N ALA A 70 -10.22 2.40 -2.38
CA ALA A 70 -8.85 2.00 -2.09
C ALA A 70 -7.85 3.07 -2.55
N ALA A 71 -8.06 3.67 -3.73
CA ALA A 71 -7.21 4.73 -4.24
C ALA A 71 -7.24 5.96 -3.32
N LYS A 72 -8.41 6.32 -2.81
CA LYS A 72 -8.54 7.42 -1.84
C LYS A 72 -7.83 7.13 -0.53
N ALA A 73 -7.91 5.89 -0.06
CA ALA A 73 -7.21 5.47 1.16
C ALA A 73 -5.69 5.54 0.98
N LEU A 74 -5.18 5.10 -0.17
CA LEU A 74 -3.76 5.18 -0.48
C LEU A 74 -3.29 6.63 -0.62
N ALA A 75 -4.11 7.49 -1.19
CA ALA A 75 -3.80 8.93 -1.32
C ALA A 75 -3.67 9.57 0.06
N ALA A 76 -4.57 9.24 0.99
CA ALA A 76 -4.53 9.75 2.35
C ALA A 76 -3.25 9.30 3.07
N ASP A 77 -2.88 8.04 2.93
CA ASP A 77 -1.64 7.52 3.51
C ASP A 77 -0.40 8.17 2.91
N ARG A 78 -0.39 8.40 1.61
CA ARG A 78 0.72 9.05 0.93
C ARG A 78 0.89 10.48 1.42
N ASN A 79 -0.21 11.22 1.56
CA ASN A 79 -0.18 12.59 2.08
C ASN A 79 0.30 12.62 3.54
N ALA A 80 -0.17 11.69 4.36
CA ALA A 80 0.31 11.53 5.72
C ALA A 80 1.80 11.19 5.75
N GLY A 81 2.27 10.38 4.80
CA GLY A 81 3.68 10.01 4.65
C GLY A 81 4.57 11.18 4.25
N VAL A 82 4.08 12.10 3.41
CA VAL A 82 4.83 13.30 3.01
C VAL A 82 5.05 14.22 4.21
N ASP A 83 4.06 14.37 5.07
CA ASP A 83 4.15 15.16 6.28
C ASP A 83 4.85 14.42 7.42
N ARG A 84 5.21 13.18 7.21
CA ARG A 84 5.73 12.27 8.24
C ARG A 84 7.01 12.79 8.91
N ASN A 85 7.89 13.42 8.15
CA ASN A 85 9.13 13.95 8.70
C ASN A 85 8.94 15.19 9.57
N VAL A 86 7.79 15.84 9.47
CA VAL A 86 7.50 17.09 10.18
C VAL A 86 6.51 16.88 11.33
N LYS A 87 5.56 15.94 11.20
CA LYS A 87 4.42 15.82 12.12
C LYS A 87 4.23 14.45 12.78
N VAL A 88 5.12 13.49 12.55
CA VAL A 88 4.93 12.11 13.07
C VAL A 88 4.78 12.09 14.59
N LEU A 89 5.63 12.82 15.30
CA LEU A 89 5.57 12.84 16.76
C LEU A 89 4.32 13.56 17.28
N GLU A 90 3.91 14.60 16.59
CA GLU A 90 2.69 15.36 16.94
C GLU A 90 1.44 14.52 16.74
N SER A 91 1.34 13.84 15.59
CA SER A 91 0.19 12.97 15.28
C SER A 91 0.06 11.81 16.26
N LEU A 92 1.17 11.18 16.61
CA LEU A 92 1.18 10.08 17.58
C LEU A 92 0.79 10.58 18.98
N ARG A 93 1.26 11.76 19.36
CA ARG A 93 0.90 12.38 20.63
C ARG A 93 -0.60 12.69 20.68
N ASN A 94 -1.15 13.28 19.62
CA ASN A 94 -2.57 13.60 19.52
C ASN A 94 -3.43 12.34 19.60
N MET A 95 -3.04 11.27 18.93
CA MET A 95 -3.73 9.98 19.00
C MET A 95 -3.76 9.43 20.44
N ARG A 96 -2.65 9.52 21.15
CA ARG A 96 -2.58 9.09 22.55
C ARG A 96 -3.48 9.91 23.45
N GLU A 97 -3.51 11.20 23.26
CA GLU A 97 -4.37 12.11 24.03
C GLU A 97 -5.84 11.82 23.79
N GLN A 98 -6.23 11.62 22.54
CA GLN A 98 -7.61 11.27 22.19
C GLN A 98 -8.03 9.93 22.78
N LEU A 99 -7.17 8.94 22.73
CA LEU A 99 -7.43 7.63 23.34
C LEU A 99 -7.52 7.72 24.86
N ALA A 100 -6.68 8.53 25.48
CA ALA A 100 -6.72 8.76 26.93
C ALA A 100 -8.02 9.45 27.34
N GLU A 101 -8.50 10.43 26.58
CA GLU A 101 -9.77 11.11 26.82
C GLU A 101 -10.97 10.17 26.69
N ILE A 102 -10.97 9.34 25.65
CA ILE A 102 -12.03 8.35 25.45
C ILE A 102 -12.07 7.37 26.61
N ARG A 103 -10.94 6.95 27.13
CA ARG A 103 -10.85 6.07 28.30
C ARG A 103 -11.36 6.73 29.57
N LYS A 104 -11.15 8.04 29.73
CA LYS A 104 -11.62 8.79 30.87
C LYS A 104 -13.13 8.99 30.87
N THR A 105 -13.75 9.04 29.72
CA THR A 105 -15.21 9.22 29.58
C THR A 105 -16.00 7.92 29.62
N LEU A 106 -15.31 6.80 29.58
CA LEU A 106 -15.90 5.48 29.72
C LEU A 106 -15.75 4.99 31.16
#